data_d0e1c9bfeb7a8b4c0fc51d91a41ce866
#
_entry.id   d0e1c9bfeb7a8b4c0fc51d91a41ce866
#
_cell.length_a   1.000
_cell.length_b   1.000
_cell.length_c   1.000
_cell.angle_alpha   90.00
_cell.angle_beta   90.00
_cell.angle_gamma   90.00
#
_symmetry.space_group_name_H-M   'P 1'
#
loop_
_entity.id
_entity.type
_entity.pdbx_description
1 polymer ?
#
loop_
_entity_poly.entity_id
_entity_poly.type
_entity_poly.pdbx_seq_one_letter_code
_entity_poly.pdbx_strand_id
1 'polypeptide(L)'
;MATKFKRGQSWFLNWTVDGQRKKRGLGKITEAEAEAERLALEVQLTAPPAAGGPDFISWAEEYADWHSHEYPDSYYRIEQILRCHLIPAFGEQAIGSLQPRQIEGYKHNRIAAGAAPGTVSKEIRTLQAMINRAVEWDVIPKNTIRRVSPPRDLRSRPPRWYSHHELGAIYRASAYGPAWQLLANTGLRRQEALNLQWADIGENGIRVVSNDENRTKSGKWRLIPLSDSAKRSLEALDGGEMVLPPIAPYSLSRAFTRDLKRSDLDGSLHCLRHTYCSHLVMAGVPLRTVQVLAGHASFVTTERYAHLAPDHLRAAAISI
;
A
#
# COMPACT_ATOMS: atom_id res chain seq x y z
N MET A 1 3.11 28.69 28.10
CA MET A 1 3.90 29.62 28.96
C MET A 1 4.99 28.86 29.66
N ALA A 2 6.21 29.38 29.62
CA ALA A 2 7.33 28.87 30.40
C ALA A 2 7.41 29.61 31.76
N THR A 3 7.70 28.89 32.83
CA THR A 3 7.87 29.46 34.18
C THR A 3 9.24 29.12 34.71
N LYS A 4 9.85 30.07 35.47
CA LYS A 4 11.11 29.84 36.15
C LYS A 4 10.86 29.64 37.65
N PHE A 5 11.68 28.81 38.29
CA PHE A 5 11.67 28.67 39.75
C PHE A 5 13.06 28.29 40.26
N LYS A 6 13.32 28.62 41.54
CA LYS A 6 14.59 28.33 42.21
C LYS A 6 14.41 27.18 43.18
N ARG A 7 15.35 26.23 43.19
CA ARG A 7 15.44 25.19 44.22
C ARG A 7 16.85 25.09 44.73
N GLY A 8 17.04 25.51 46.01
CA GLY A 8 18.37 25.69 46.58
C GLY A 8 19.12 26.83 45.90
N GLN A 9 20.31 26.53 45.34
CA GLN A 9 21.13 27.51 44.62
C GLN A 9 20.96 27.43 43.09
N SER A 10 20.11 26.52 42.58
CA SER A 10 19.95 26.27 41.15
C SER A 10 18.59 26.75 40.64
N TRP A 11 18.58 27.30 39.44
CA TRP A 11 17.39 27.71 38.70
C TRP A 11 16.93 26.61 37.74
N PHE A 12 15.60 26.57 37.49
CA PHE A 12 14.93 25.62 36.65
C PHE A 12 13.86 26.32 35.81
N LEU A 13 13.63 25.82 34.60
CA LEU A 13 12.48 26.16 33.77
C LEU A 13 11.48 25.00 33.74
N ASN A 14 10.20 25.35 33.79
CA ASN A 14 9.10 24.43 33.51
C ASN A 14 8.25 24.98 32.38
N TRP A 15 7.81 24.11 31.48
CA TRP A 15 6.84 24.44 30.45
C TRP A 15 6.01 23.22 30.13
N THR A 16 4.92 23.40 29.40
CA THR A 16 4.06 22.32 28.90
C THR A 16 4.07 22.33 27.37
N VAL A 17 4.32 21.18 26.76
CA VAL A 17 4.19 20.93 25.31
C VAL A 17 3.30 19.72 25.17
N ASP A 18 2.25 19.80 24.37
CA ASP A 18 1.29 18.71 24.08
C ASP A 18 0.72 18.04 25.34
N GLY A 19 0.40 18.85 26.34
CA GLY A 19 -0.13 18.35 27.62
C GLY A 19 0.90 17.74 28.57
N GLN A 20 2.16 17.58 28.15
CA GLN A 20 3.25 17.03 28.95
C GLN A 20 4.08 18.15 29.61
N ARG A 21 4.28 18.06 30.92
CA ARG A 21 5.18 18.94 31.66
C ARG A 21 6.64 18.58 31.36
N LYS A 22 7.40 19.55 30.84
CA LYS A 22 8.86 19.45 30.66
C LYS A 22 9.57 20.34 31.66
N LYS A 23 10.76 19.92 32.07
CA LYS A 23 11.61 20.62 33.04
C LYS A 23 13.05 20.63 32.57
N ARG A 24 13.73 21.79 32.67
CA ARG A 24 15.16 21.96 32.37
C ARG A 24 15.85 22.63 33.53
N GLY A 25 16.97 22.07 34.00
CA GLY A 25 17.85 22.69 34.98
C GLY A 25 18.79 23.68 34.32
N LEU A 26 18.92 24.87 34.87
CA LEU A 26 19.83 25.92 34.41
C LEU A 26 21.11 26.01 35.28
N GLY A 27 21.14 25.30 36.41
CA GLY A 27 22.28 25.34 37.34
C GLY A 27 22.30 26.60 38.20
N LYS A 28 23.51 26.95 38.70
CA LYS A 28 23.75 28.14 39.55
C LYS A 28 24.00 29.36 38.67
N ILE A 29 22.96 30.06 38.31
CA ILE A 29 22.99 31.29 37.52
C ILE A 29 22.27 32.40 38.28
N THR A 30 22.45 33.64 37.84
CA THR A 30 21.72 34.78 38.36
C THR A 30 20.25 34.76 37.96
N GLU A 31 19.43 35.52 38.67
CA GLU A 31 18.02 35.63 38.33
C GLU A 31 17.79 36.27 36.95
N ALA A 32 18.64 37.23 36.58
CA ALA A 32 18.58 37.87 35.27
C ALA A 32 18.90 36.91 34.13
N GLU A 33 19.89 36.04 34.30
CA GLU A 33 20.22 34.99 33.34
C GLU A 33 19.08 33.93 33.25
N ALA A 34 18.47 33.54 34.39
CA ALA A 34 17.34 32.63 34.39
C ALA A 34 16.10 33.23 33.70
N GLU A 35 15.90 34.56 33.82
CA GLU A 35 14.84 35.27 33.11
C GLU A 35 15.13 35.34 31.59
N ALA A 36 16.37 35.62 31.21
CA ALA A 36 16.78 35.61 29.81
C ALA A 36 16.55 34.23 29.16
N GLU A 37 16.91 33.13 29.83
CA GLU A 37 16.68 31.75 29.39
C GLU A 37 15.18 31.45 29.31
N ARG A 38 14.37 31.94 30.25
CA ARG A 38 12.90 31.78 30.20
C ARG A 38 12.31 32.49 28.97
N LEU A 39 12.72 33.73 28.73
CA LEU A 39 12.27 34.52 27.57
C LEU A 39 12.72 33.87 26.25
N ALA A 40 13.97 33.42 26.17
CA ALA A 40 14.48 32.70 25.01
C ALA A 40 13.68 31.42 24.72
N LEU A 41 13.36 30.66 25.77
CA LEU A 41 12.51 29.48 25.65
C LEU A 41 11.07 29.85 25.22
N GLU A 42 10.53 30.93 25.74
CA GLU A 42 9.18 31.40 25.39
C GLU A 42 9.12 31.86 23.92
N VAL A 43 10.15 32.55 23.45
CA VAL A 43 10.33 32.90 22.02
C VAL A 43 10.41 31.63 21.18
N GLN A 44 11.14 30.61 21.58
CA GLN A 44 11.22 29.34 20.90
C GLN A 44 9.87 28.60 20.86
N LEU A 45 9.10 28.67 21.94
CA LEU A 45 7.77 28.01 22.04
C LEU A 45 6.66 28.80 21.33
N THR A 46 6.83 30.12 21.14
CA THR A 46 5.86 30.98 20.47
C THR A 46 6.29 31.38 19.08
N ALA A 47 7.56 31.12 18.70
CA ALA A 47 8.01 31.35 17.35
C ALA A 47 7.16 30.49 16.39
N PRO A 48 6.57 31.09 15.35
CA PRO A 48 5.99 30.27 14.30
C PRO A 48 7.07 29.30 13.80
N PRO A 49 6.73 28.05 13.49
CA PRO A 49 7.71 27.09 12.99
C PRO A 49 8.53 27.78 11.90
N ALA A 50 9.85 27.64 11.96
CA ALA A 50 10.76 28.26 10.97
C ALA A 50 10.15 28.01 9.61
N ALA A 51 10.12 29.04 8.71
CA ALA A 51 9.38 28.98 7.45
C ALA A 51 9.67 27.74 6.59
N GLY A 52 10.73 26.98 6.91
CA GLY A 52 11.13 25.71 6.33
C GLY A 52 10.77 24.44 7.10
N GLY A 53 10.35 24.54 8.36
CA GLY A 53 10.15 23.35 9.23
C GLY A 53 11.45 22.59 9.54
N PRO A 54 11.37 21.35 10.08
CA PRO A 54 12.51 20.49 10.35
C PRO A 54 13.24 20.07 9.07
N ASP A 55 14.44 19.53 9.21
CA ASP A 55 15.11 18.85 8.12
C ASP A 55 14.36 17.58 7.70
N PHE A 56 14.60 17.14 6.47
CA PHE A 56 13.85 16.04 5.87
C PHE A 56 14.07 14.71 6.60
N ILE A 57 15.29 14.46 7.12
CA ILE A 57 15.61 13.21 7.82
C ILE A 57 14.80 13.14 9.11
N SER A 58 14.89 14.14 9.96
CA SER A 58 14.17 14.20 11.24
C SER A 58 12.66 14.05 11.05
N TRP A 59 12.10 14.73 10.06
CA TRP A 59 10.67 14.61 9.74
C TRP A 59 10.29 13.25 9.16
N ALA A 60 11.14 12.66 8.32
CA ALA A 60 10.89 11.33 7.75
C ALA A 60 10.88 10.24 8.82
N GLU A 61 11.74 10.36 9.85
CA GLU A 61 11.78 9.45 11.01
C GLU A 61 10.52 9.58 11.85
N GLU A 62 10.09 10.80 12.18
CA GLU A 62 8.86 11.08 12.92
C GLU A 62 7.62 10.58 12.16
N TYR A 63 7.54 10.84 10.86
CA TYR A 63 6.47 10.35 10.01
C TYR A 63 6.46 8.81 9.93
N ALA A 64 7.63 8.18 9.83
CA ALA A 64 7.73 6.72 9.78
C ALA A 64 7.29 6.08 11.10
N ASP A 65 7.67 6.65 12.23
CA ASP A 65 7.25 6.20 13.55
C ASP A 65 5.72 6.27 13.69
N TRP A 66 5.12 7.44 13.41
CA TRP A 66 3.67 7.59 13.38
C TRP A 66 2.99 6.58 12.45
N HIS A 67 3.52 6.41 11.22
CA HIS A 67 2.96 5.51 10.23
C HIS A 67 3.01 4.05 10.67
N SER A 68 4.01 3.67 11.47
CA SER A 68 4.15 2.31 12.00
C SER A 68 3.01 1.93 12.94
N HIS A 69 2.52 2.88 13.73
CA HIS A 69 1.43 2.70 14.67
C HIS A 69 0.06 2.75 13.98
N GLU A 70 -0.13 3.69 13.07
CA GLU A 70 -1.41 3.90 12.39
C GLU A 70 -1.67 2.91 11.25
N TYR A 71 -0.60 2.50 10.53
CA TYR A 71 -0.68 1.63 9.34
C TYR A 71 0.40 0.54 9.33
N PRO A 72 0.42 -0.38 10.31
CA PRO A 72 1.48 -1.38 10.46
C PRO A 72 1.69 -2.24 9.20
N ASP A 73 0.62 -2.61 8.48
CA ASP A 73 0.67 -3.44 7.27
C ASP A 73 1.43 -2.80 6.10
N SER A 74 1.49 -1.47 6.06
CA SER A 74 2.16 -0.74 4.99
C SER A 74 3.48 -0.11 5.41
N TYR A 75 3.82 -0.13 6.70
CA TYR A 75 4.99 0.52 7.28
C TYR A 75 6.29 0.13 6.56
N TYR A 76 6.57 -1.16 6.42
CA TYR A 76 7.79 -1.64 5.78
C TYR A 76 8.02 -1.02 4.38
N ARG A 77 6.95 -0.85 3.61
CA ARG A 77 7.04 -0.23 2.28
C ARG A 77 7.35 1.26 2.35
N ILE A 78 6.74 1.96 3.30
CA ILE A 78 6.97 3.39 3.50
C ILE A 78 8.40 3.62 3.98
N GLU A 79 8.83 2.86 4.98
CA GLU A 79 10.22 2.90 5.48
C GLU A 79 11.22 2.67 4.36
N GLN A 80 11.01 1.66 3.51
CA GLN A 80 11.88 1.37 2.38
C GLN A 80 11.94 2.54 1.38
N ILE A 81 10.80 3.16 1.06
CA ILE A 81 10.74 4.33 0.17
C ILE A 81 11.52 5.51 0.78
N LEU A 82 11.30 5.78 2.07
CA LEU A 82 11.98 6.86 2.76
C LEU A 82 13.51 6.61 2.78
N ARG A 83 13.94 5.49 3.31
CA ARG A 83 15.37 5.17 3.51
C ARG A 83 16.15 4.99 2.22
N CYS A 84 15.59 4.29 1.23
CA CYS A 84 16.31 3.96 0.01
C CYS A 84 16.25 5.03 -1.07
N HIS A 85 15.25 5.94 -1.02
CA HIS A 85 15.00 6.85 -2.13
C HIS A 85 14.82 8.30 -1.72
N LEU A 86 13.99 8.62 -0.75
CA LEU A 86 13.65 10.01 -0.45
C LEU A 86 14.68 10.69 0.46
N ILE A 87 15.15 10.03 1.52
CA ILE A 87 16.20 10.56 2.41
C ILE A 87 17.50 10.80 1.61
N PRO A 88 18.01 9.87 0.77
CA PRO A 88 19.19 10.15 -0.04
C PRO A 88 19.03 11.32 -1.01
N ALA A 89 17.80 11.63 -1.44
CA ALA A 89 17.55 12.70 -2.40
C ALA A 89 17.34 14.08 -1.76
N PHE A 90 16.79 14.13 -0.53
CA PHE A 90 16.29 15.37 0.06
C PHE A 90 16.76 15.61 1.51
N GLY A 91 17.52 14.68 2.10
CA GLY A 91 17.77 14.59 3.55
C GLY A 91 18.34 15.84 4.22
N GLU A 92 19.15 16.63 3.52
CA GLU A 92 19.77 17.85 4.06
C GLU A 92 18.89 19.11 3.99
N GLN A 93 17.70 19.01 3.39
CA GLN A 93 16.82 20.15 3.15
C GLN A 93 15.73 20.24 4.20
N ALA A 94 15.33 21.44 4.57
CA ALA A 94 14.10 21.66 5.34
C ALA A 94 12.87 21.26 4.51
N ILE A 95 11.92 20.54 5.11
CA ILE A 95 10.76 19.99 4.37
C ILE A 95 9.90 21.05 3.69
N GLY A 96 9.77 22.23 4.29
CA GLY A 96 9.00 23.34 3.71
C GLY A 96 9.76 24.12 2.62
N SER A 97 11.06 23.86 2.45
CA SER A 97 11.87 24.48 1.39
C SER A 97 11.87 23.71 0.07
N LEU A 98 11.30 22.51 0.04
CA LEU A 98 11.21 21.68 -1.16
C LEU A 98 10.49 22.43 -2.29
N GLN A 99 11.10 22.42 -3.49
CA GLN A 99 10.56 23.10 -4.65
C GLN A 99 10.02 22.10 -5.69
N PRO A 100 8.95 22.42 -6.41
CA PRO A 100 8.41 21.56 -7.46
C PRO A 100 9.47 21.15 -8.50
N ARG A 101 10.36 22.05 -8.87
CA ARG A 101 11.46 21.78 -9.83
C ARG A 101 12.40 20.67 -9.35
N GLN A 102 12.69 20.61 -8.06
CA GLN A 102 13.54 19.56 -7.48
C GLN A 102 12.86 18.18 -7.58
N ILE A 103 11.54 18.14 -7.33
CA ILE A 103 10.77 16.90 -7.44
C ILE A 103 10.64 16.44 -8.89
N GLU A 104 10.49 17.36 -9.84
CA GLU A 104 10.55 17.03 -11.28
C GLU A 104 11.91 16.47 -11.67
N GLY A 105 13.01 17.07 -11.19
CA GLY A 105 14.37 16.55 -11.38
C GLY A 105 14.55 15.15 -10.80
N TYR A 106 14.06 14.93 -9.58
CA TYR A 106 14.07 13.61 -8.94
C TYR A 106 13.33 12.55 -9.79
N LYS A 107 12.11 12.85 -10.24
CA LYS A 107 11.32 11.97 -11.12
C LYS A 107 12.09 11.59 -12.38
N HIS A 108 12.69 12.59 -13.04
CA HIS A 108 13.49 12.39 -14.24
C HIS A 108 14.68 11.45 -13.98
N ASN A 109 15.45 11.72 -12.94
CA ASN A 109 16.63 10.94 -12.58
C ASN A 109 16.26 9.49 -12.22
N ARG A 110 15.17 9.26 -11.49
CA ARG A 110 14.70 7.92 -11.15
C ARG A 110 14.30 7.12 -12.39
N ILE A 111 13.58 7.74 -13.32
CA ILE A 111 13.18 7.09 -14.58
C ILE A 111 14.40 6.82 -15.46
N ALA A 112 15.34 7.77 -15.57
CA ALA A 112 16.59 7.60 -16.30
C ALA A 112 17.45 6.46 -15.73
N ALA A 113 17.41 6.26 -14.39
CA ALA A 113 18.05 5.13 -13.71
C ALA A 113 17.29 3.79 -13.86
N GLY A 114 16.24 3.72 -14.70
CA GLY A 114 15.50 2.51 -15.01
C GLY A 114 14.34 2.18 -14.07
N ALA A 115 13.98 3.06 -13.13
CA ALA A 115 12.81 2.84 -12.29
C ALA A 115 11.52 2.92 -13.09
N ALA A 116 10.60 1.97 -12.86
CA ALA A 116 9.29 2.00 -13.52
C ALA A 116 8.47 3.23 -13.09
N PRO A 117 7.71 3.89 -14.01
CA PRO A 117 6.89 5.05 -13.67
C PRO A 117 5.93 4.81 -12.50
N GLY A 118 5.36 3.61 -12.39
CA GLY A 118 4.51 3.22 -11.26
C GLY A 118 5.24 3.17 -9.91
N THR A 119 6.54 2.84 -9.89
CA THR A 119 7.39 2.88 -8.69
C THR A 119 7.65 4.32 -8.29
N VAL A 120 8.10 5.15 -9.22
CA VAL A 120 8.32 6.59 -8.97
C VAL A 120 7.03 7.29 -8.53
N SER A 121 5.88 6.90 -9.10
CA SER A 121 4.57 7.40 -8.68
C SER A 121 4.27 7.11 -7.20
N LYS A 122 4.66 5.94 -6.68
CA LYS A 122 4.51 5.61 -5.25
C LYS A 122 5.44 6.46 -4.39
N GLU A 123 6.69 6.64 -4.81
CA GLU A 123 7.67 7.50 -4.11
C GLU A 123 7.14 8.94 -3.98
N ILE A 124 6.64 9.53 -5.07
CA ILE A 124 6.08 10.88 -5.06
C ILE A 124 4.81 10.97 -4.18
N ARG A 125 3.93 9.98 -4.23
CA ARG A 125 2.74 9.96 -3.37
C ARG A 125 3.10 9.83 -1.89
N THR A 126 4.11 9.04 -1.55
CA THR A 126 4.62 8.96 -0.18
C THR A 126 5.18 10.30 0.28
N LEU A 127 6.00 10.97 -0.55
CA LEU A 127 6.51 12.29 -0.26
C LEU A 127 5.38 13.31 -0.03
N GLN A 128 4.38 13.34 -0.92
CA GLN A 128 3.23 14.24 -0.77
C GLN A 128 2.41 13.96 0.49
N ALA A 129 2.20 12.67 0.83
CA ALA A 129 1.49 12.29 2.04
C ALA A 129 2.24 12.74 3.30
N MET A 130 3.57 12.55 3.33
CA MET A 130 4.44 12.99 4.41
C MET A 130 4.43 14.52 4.59
N ILE A 131 4.50 15.28 3.50
CA ILE A 131 4.45 16.76 3.54
C ILE A 131 3.03 17.25 3.92
N ASN A 132 1.97 16.59 3.45
CA ASN A 132 0.61 16.92 3.89
C ASN A 132 0.41 16.68 5.39
N ARG A 133 1.00 15.63 5.95
CA ARG A 133 0.97 15.38 7.38
C ARG A 133 1.69 16.48 8.18
N ALA A 134 2.80 16.99 7.66
CA ALA A 134 3.49 18.13 8.26
C ALA A 134 2.61 19.42 8.29
N VAL A 135 1.79 19.61 7.25
CA VAL A 135 0.82 20.73 7.24
C VAL A 135 -0.34 20.46 8.22
N GLU A 136 -0.88 19.24 8.27
CA GLU A 136 -1.96 18.87 9.20
C GLU A 136 -1.55 18.98 10.67
N TRP A 137 -0.27 18.83 10.98
CA TRP A 137 0.28 18.95 12.33
C TRP A 137 0.91 20.33 12.62
N ASP A 138 0.65 21.30 11.75
CA ASP A 138 1.17 22.69 11.88
C ASP A 138 2.71 22.79 11.95
N VAL A 139 3.43 21.76 11.46
CA VAL A 139 4.91 21.75 11.39
C VAL A 139 5.40 22.70 10.29
N ILE A 140 4.66 22.80 9.19
CA ILE A 140 4.88 23.76 8.11
C ILE A 140 3.56 24.40 7.66
N PRO A 141 3.55 25.66 7.21
CA PRO A 141 2.32 26.39 6.90
C PRO A 141 1.61 25.92 5.63
N LYS A 142 2.32 25.28 4.69
CA LYS A 142 1.75 24.84 3.40
C LYS A 142 2.58 23.76 2.73
N ASN A 143 1.92 22.94 1.92
CA ASN A 143 2.60 22.00 1.03
C ASN A 143 3.04 22.68 -0.26
N THR A 144 4.34 22.94 -0.40
CA THR A 144 4.95 23.61 -1.57
C THR A 144 4.93 22.75 -2.83
N ILE A 145 4.87 21.42 -2.68
CA ILE A 145 4.91 20.46 -3.78
C ILE A 145 3.53 19.86 -4.14
N ARG A 146 2.44 20.41 -3.61
CA ARG A 146 1.07 19.91 -3.82
C ARG A 146 0.69 19.75 -5.30
N ARG A 147 1.21 20.62 -6.17
CA ARG A 147 0.88 20.64 -7.61
C ARG A 147 1.73 19.68 -8.45
N VAL A 148 2.73 19.03 -7.86
CA VAL A 148 3.55 18.06 -8.59
C VAL A 148 2.73 16.81 -8.86
N SER A 149 2.56 16.47 -10.12
CA SER A 149 1.84 15.25 -10.50
C SER A 149 2.79 14.04 -10.50
N PRO A 150 2.40 12.91 -9.91
CA PRO A 150 3.13 11.66 -10.09
C PRO A 150 3.23 11.29 -11.57
N PRO A 151 4.30 10.64 -12.01
CA PRO A 151 4.43 10.22 -13.40
C PRO A 151 3.30 9.24 -13.77
N ARG A 152 2.73 9.44 -14.96
CA ARG A 152 1.72 8.55 -15.52
C ARG A 152 2.40 7.37 -16.20
N ASP A 153 1.94 6.18 -15.92
CA ASP A 153 2.32 4.99 -16.69
C ASP A 153 1.47 4.92 -17.96
N LEU A 154 2.00 5.48 -19.03
CA LEU A 154 1.36 5.46 -20.35
C LEU A 154 1.45 4.08 -21.02
N ARG A 155 2.21 3.14 -20.45
CA ARG A 155 2.39 1.77 -20.94
C ARG A 155 1.47 0.78 -20.22
N SER A 156 0.31 1.22 -19.75
CA SER A 156 -0.68 0.32 -19.14
C SER A 156 -1.10 -0.76 -20.15
N ARG A 157 -0.41 -1.89 -20.08
CA ARG A 157 -0.79 -3.07 -20.88
C ARG A 157 -2.07 -3.66 -20.28
N PRO A 158 -2.93 -4.27 -21.14
CA PRO A 158 -4.03 -5.09 -20.64
C PRO A 158 -3.50 -6.13 -19.63
N PRO A 159 -4.29 -6.49 -18.60
CA PRO A 159 -3.89 -7.51 -17.66
C PRO A 159 -3.56 -8.83 -18.39
N ARG A 160 -2.40 -9.41 -18.10
CA ARG A 160 -2.05 -10.75 -18.59
C ARG A 160 -3.03 -11.77 -18.00
N TRP A 161 -3.62 -12.59 -18.83
CA TRP A 161 -4.45 -13.74 -18.49
C TRP A 161 -3.98 -14.99 -19.25
N TYR A 162 -4.31 -16.17 -18.75
CA TYR A 162 -3.90 -17.44 -19.35
C TYR A 162 -5.08 -18.11 -20.06
N SER A 163 -4.83 -18.65 -21.24
CA SER A 163 -5.76 -19.51 -21.95
C SER A 163 -5.96 -20.85 -21.20
N HIS A 164 -6.99 -21.60 -21.56
CA HIS A 164 -7.21 -22.94 -20.99
C HIS A 164 -6.03 -23.89 -21.24
N HIS A 165 -5.40 -23.78 -22.40
CA HIS A 165 -4.20 -24.56 -22.73
C HIS A 165 -3.03 -24.21 -21.81
N GLU A 166 -2.73 -22.93 -21.62
CA GLU A 166 -1.68 -22.44 -20.73
C GLU A 166 -1.96 -22.83 -19.27
N LEU A 167 -3.20 -22.71 -18.82
CA LEU A 167 -3.60 -23.16 -17.48
C LEU A 167 -3.36 -24.66 -17.31
N GLY A 168 -3.67 -25.48 -18.32
CA GLY A 168 -3.39 -26.91 -18.29
C GLY A 168 -1.89 -27.22 -18.13
N ALA A 169 -1.01 -26.46 -18.78
CA ALA A 169 0.43 -26.58 -18.62
C ALA A 169 0.87 -26.19 -17.20
N ILE A 170 0.37 -25.05 -16.67
CA ILE A 170 0.65 -24.57 -15.32
C ILE A 170 0.23 -25.60 -14.25
N TYR A 171 -0.96 -26.21 -14.40
CA TYR A 171 -1.48 -27.16 -13.41
C TYR A 171 -0.65 -28.47 -13.37
N ARG A 172 -0.05 -28.87 -14.48
CA ARG A 172 0.83 -30.04 -14.56
C ARG A 172 2.27 -29.78 -14.13
N ALA A 173 2.67 -28.51 -13.97
CA ALA A 173 4.05 -28.14 -13.73
C ALA A 173 4.60 -28.58 -12.36
N SER A 174 3.74 -28.75 -11.35
CA SER A 174 4.15 -29.19 -10.01
C SER A 174 2.99 -29.67 -9.16
N ALA A 175 3.30 -30.16 -7.94
CA ALA A 175 2.31 -30.52 -6.93
C ALA A 175 1.40 -29.34 -6.48
N TYR A 176 1.75 -28.10 -6.80
CA TYR A 176 0.89 -26.94 -6.56
C TYR A 176 -0.23 -26.78 -7.59
N GLY A 177 -0.33 -27.62 -8.60
CA GLY A 177 -1.34 -27.56 -9.66
C GLY A 177 -2.76 -27.33 -9.14
N PRO A 178 -3.26 -28.12 -8.15
CA PRO A 178 -4.59 -27.91 -7.57
C PRO A 178 -4.76 -26.51 -6.95
N ALA A 179 -3.74 -25.96 -6.30
CA ALA A 179 -3.78 -24.61 -5.76
C ALA A 179 -3.91 -23.55 -6.86
N TRP A 180 -3.16 -23.71 -7.95
CA TRP A 180 -3.26 -22.80 -9.12
C TRP A 180 -4.62 -22.91 -9.79
N GLN A 181 -5.17 -24.11 -9.87
CA GLN A 181 -6.50 -24.34 -10.41
C GLN A 181 -7.58 -23.69 -9.54
N LEU A 182 -7.50 -23.82 -8.23
CA LEU A 182 -8.40 -23.15 -7.30
C LEU A 182 -8.35 -21.62 -7.51
N LEU A 183 -7.16 -21.02 -7.52
CA LEU A 183 -6.98 -19.58 -7.70
C LEU A 183 -7.52 -19.08 -9.05
N ALA A 184 -7.31 -19.83 -10.13
CA ALA A 184 -7.79 -19.48 -11.45
C ALA A 184 -9.32 -19.61 -11.60
N ASN A 185 -9.97 -20.46 -10.80
CA ASN A 185 -11.42 -20.68 -10.85
C ASN A 185 -12.22 -19.91 -9.78
N THR A 186 -11.55 -19.24 -8.85
CA THR A 186 -12.20 -18.49 -7.78
C THR A 186 -11.83 -17.00 -7.77
N GLY A 187 -10.71 -16.64 -8.40
CA GLY A 187 -10.19 -15.30 -8.43
C GLY A 187 -9.79 -14.76 -7.05
N LEU A 188 -9.53 -15.62 -6.07
CA LEU A 188 -9.05 -15.24 -4.74
C LEU A 188 -7.77 -14.42 -4.82
N ARG A 189 -7.63 -13.42 -3.94
CA ARG A 189 -6.34 -12.75 -3.75
C ARG A 189 -5.37 -13.70 -3.06
N ARG A 190 -4.07 -13.49 -3.24
CA ARG A 190 -3.04 -14.33 -2.60
C ARG A 190 -3.28 -14.49 -1.09
N GLN A 191 -3.53 -13.42 -0.37
CA GLN A 191 -3.75 -13.47 1.08
C GLN A 191 -5.08 -14.15 1.43
N GLU A 192 -6.13 -13.92 0.66
CA GLU A 192 -7.41 -14.61 0.83
C GLU A 192 -7.25 -16.13 0.67
N ALA A 193 -6.45 -16.57 -0.29
CA ALA A 193 -6.19 -18.00 -0.50
C ALA A 193 -5.32 -18.60 0.60
N LEU A 194 -4.33 -17.88 1.11
CA LEU A 194 -3.47 -18.34 2.21
C LEU A 194 -4.22 -18.45 3.54
N ASN A 195 -5.25 -17.63 3.72
CA ASN A 195 -6.05 -17.60 4.94
C ASN A 195 -7.37 -18.36 4.79
N LEU A 196 -7.59 -19.06 3.67
CA LEU A 196 -8.81 -19.83 3.43
C LEU A 196 -8.82 -21.09 4.28
N GLN A 197 -9.84 -21.23 5.12
CA GLN A 197 -10.09 -22.40 5.94
C GLN A 197 -11.16 -23.28 5.30
N TRP A 198 -11.15 -24.59 5.60
CA TRP A 198 -12.22 -25.50 5.17
C TRP A 198 -13.57 -25.08 5.72
N ALA A 199 -13.62 -24.47 6.92
CA ALA A 199 -14.84 -23.91 7.52
C ALA A 199 -15.47 -22.77 6.69
N ASP A 200 -14.71 -22.13 5.80
CA ASP A 200 -15.21 -21.08 4.91
C ASP A 200 -15.90 -21.65 3.65
N ILE A 201 -15.84 -22.96 3.44
CA ILE A 201 -16.37 -23.64 2.27
C ILE A 201 -17.68 -24.32 2.64
N GLY A 202 -18.79 -23.84 2.09
CA GLY A 202 -20.11 -24.41 2.25
C GLY A 202 -20.71 -24.90 0.92
N GLU A 203 -21.92 -25.42 0.98
CA GLU A 203 -22.66 -25.91 -0.21
C GLU A 203 -22.81 -24.84 -1.30
N ASN A 204 -22.98 -23.56 -0.90
CA ASN A 204 -23.19 -22.43 -1.80
C ASN A 204 -21.88 -21.84 -2.35
N GLY A 205 -20.71 -22.27 -1.87
CA GLY A 205 -19.42 -21.74 -2.32
C GLY A 205 -18.48 -21.33 -1.18
N ILE A 206 -17.48 -20.54 -1.54
CA ILE A 206 -16.47 -19.99 -0.62
C ILE A 206 -16.95 -18.66 -0.08
N ARG A 207 -17.00 -18.53 1.24
CA ARG A 207 -17.28 -17.29 1.94
C ARG A 207 -15.97 -16.58 2.27
N VAL A 208 -15.67 -15.52 1.55
CA VAL A 208 -14.50 -14.64 1.80
C VAL A 208 -14.91 -13.51 2.72
N VAL A 209 -14.41 -13.48 3.94
CA VAL A 209 -14.73 -12.48 4.95
C VAL A 209 -13.55 -11.55 5.17
N SER A 210 -13.83 -10.27 5.40
CA SER A 210 -12.85 -9.32 5.95
C SER A 210 -12.99 -9.33 7.46
N ASN A 211 -12.08 -9.97 8.16
CA ASN A 211 -11.93 -9.89 9.61
C ASN A 211 -10.70 -9.05 9.97
N ASP A 212 -10.52 -8.71 11.26
CA ASP A 212 -9.44 -7.84 11.73
C ASP A 212 -8.04 -8.40 11.44
N GLU A 213 -7.90 -9.73 11.37
CA GLU A 213 -6.67 -10.41 10.95
C GLU A 213 -6.49 -10.49 9.43
N ASN A 214 -7.60 -10.39 8.67
CA ASN A 214 -7.67 -10.52 7.22
C ASN A 214 -8.41 -9.36 6.58
N ARG A 215 -8.00 -8.13 6.86
CA ARG A 215 -8.60 -6.93 6.23
C ARG A 215 -8.58 -7.04 4.70
N THR A 216 -9.70 -7.47 4.12
CA THR A 216 -9.94 -7.09 2.73
C THR A 216 -10.08 -5.57 2.72
N LYS A 217 -9.36 -4.88 1.85
CA LYS A 217 -9.38 -3.40 1.77
C LYS A 217 -10.77 -2.77 1.68
N SER A 218 -11.84 -3.57 1.51
CA SER A 218 -13.25 -3.14 1.37
C SER A 218 -14.11 -3.38 2.61
N GLY A 219 -13.64 -4.10 3.63
CA GLY A 219 -14.45 -4.43 4.84
C GLY A 219 -15.70 -5.27 4.59
N LYS A 220 -15.88 -5.81 3.37
CA LYS A 220 -17.10 -6.51 2.95
C LYS A 220 -16.83 -7.99 2.73
N TRP A 221 -17.79 -8.83 3.10
CA TRP A 221 -17.80 -10.25 2.74
C TRP A 221 -18.33 -10.46 1.32
N ARG A 222 -17.94 -11.56 0.68
CA ARG A 222 -18.52 -12.02 -0.57
C ARG A 222 -18.57 -13.55 -0.61
N LEU A 223 -19.53 -14.07 -1.37
CA LEU A 223 -19.64 -15.47 -1.70
C LEU A 223 -19.11 -15.71 -3.11
N ILE A 224 -18.25 -16.68 -3.28
CA ILE A 224 -17.74 -17.16 -4.56
C ILE A 224 -18.34 -18.52 -4.83
N PRO A 225 -19.32 -18.66 -5.73
CA PRO A 225 -19.86 -19.96 -6.11
C PRO A 225 -18.76 -20.86 -6.70
N LEU A 226 -18.78 -22.13 -6.37
CA LEU A 226 -17.81 -23.11 -6.85
C LEU A 226 -18.26 -23.75 -8.15
N SER A 227 -17.44 -23.60 -9.19
CA SER A 227 -17.54 -24.41 -10.40
C SER A 227 -17.06 -25.85 -10.13
N ASP A 228 -17.45 -26.81 -10.95
CA ASP A 228 -16.97 -28.20 -10.84
C ASP A 228 -15.44 -28.30 -10.89
N SER A 229 -14.80 -27.42 -11.67
CA SER A 229 -13.34 -27.33 -11.71
C SER A 229 -12.74 -26.87 -10.38
N ALA A 230 -13.37 -25.89 -9.71
CA ALA A 230 -12.96 -25.46 -8.38
C ALA A 230 -13.19 -26.54 -7.33
N LYS A 231 -14.30 -27.29 -7.39
CA LYS A 231 -14.57 -28.42 -6.48
C LYS A 231 -13.52 -29.50 -6.60
N ARG A 232 -13.19 -29.93 -7.83
CA ARG A 232 -12.13 -30.92 -8.08
C ARG A 232 -10.76 -30.44 -7.56
N SER A 233 -10.47 -29.14 -7.67
CA SER A 233 -9.21 -28.62 -7.12
C SER A 233 -9.18 -28.68 -5.58
N LEU A 234 -10.31 -28.45 -4.90
CA LEU A 234 -10.42 -28.60 -3.46
C LEU A 234 -10.25 -30.05 -3.01
N GLU A 235 -10.87 -31.01 -3.71
CA GLU A 235 -10.73 -32.46 -3.43
C GLU A 235 -9.28 -32.94 -3.51
N ALA A 236 -8.45 -32.29 -4.33
CA ALA A 236 -7.03 -32.59 -4.49
C ALA A 236 -6.10 -31.84 -3.51
N LEU A 237 -6.66 -31.00 -2.65
CA LEU A 237 -5.92 -30.25 -1.63
C LEU A 237 -6.15 -30.89 -0.25
N ASP A 238 -5.07 -31.06 0.49
CA ASP A 238 -5.07 -31.54 1.88
C ASP A 238 -4.10 -30.67 2.68
N GLY A 239 -4.60 -29.56 3.18
CA GLY A 239 -3.82 -28.58 3.94
C GLY A 239 -4.07 -28.61 5.46
N GLY A 240 -4.77 -29.61 5.98
CA GLY A 240 -5.17 -29.65 7.39
C GLY A 240 -6.33 -28.70 7.68
N GLU A 241 -6.20 -27.77 8.63
CA GLU A 241 -7.22 -26.77 8.92
C GLU A 241 -7.37 -25.74 7.78
N MET A 242 -6.26 -25.38 7.18
CA MET A 242 -6.19 -24.47 6.03
C MET A 242 -6.35 -25.24 4.72
N VAL A 243 -6.96 -24.62 3.71
CA VAL A 243 -7.11 -25.22 2.37
C VAL A 243 -5.75 -25.35 1.67
N LEU A 244 -4.90 -24.36 1.80
CA LEU A 244 -3.52 -24.42 1.34
C LEU A 244 -2.58 -24.75 2.51
N PRO A 245 -1.53 -25.56 2.30
CA PRO A 245 -0.54 -25.82 3.35
C PRO A 245 0.12 -24.51 3.81
N PRO A 246 0.57 -24.43 5.07
CA PRO A 246 1.22 -23.26 5.61
C PRO A 246 2.44 -22.87 4.77
N ILE A 247 2.36 -21.75 4.10
CA ILE A 247 3.43 -21.23 3.23
C ILE A 247 3.48 -19.71 3.31
N ALA A 248 4.68 -19.15 3.43
CA ALA A 248 4.84 -17.70 3.42
C ALA A 248 4.35 -17.08 2.08
N PRO A 249 3.71 -15.91 2.10
CA PRO A 249 3.16 -15.26 0.90
C PRO A 249 4.18 -15.09 -0.24
N TYR A 250 5.41 -14.78 0.10
CA TYR A 250 6.49 -14.64 -0.86
C TYR A 250 6.87 -15.98 -1.49
N SER A 251 6.92 -17.04 -0.69
CA SER A 251 7.25 -18.40 -1.14
C SER A 251 6.20 -18.96 -2.09
N LEU A 252 4.90 -18.71 -1.85
CA LEU A 252 3.82 -19.07 -2.78
C LEU A 252 3.99 -18.38 -4.13
N SER A 253 4.30 -17.07 -4.13
CA SER A 253 4.55 -16.33 -5.38
C SER A 253 5.78 -16.85 -6.13
N ARG A 254 6.85 -17.22 -5.42
CA ARG A 254 8.05 -17.83 -6.02
C ARG A 254 7.78 -19.22 -6.59
N ALA A 255 6.97 -20.04 -5.90
CA ALA A 255 6.56 -21.34 -6.42
C ALA A 255 5.83 -21.19 -7.76
N PHE A 256 4.86 -20.26 -7.83
CA PHE A 256 4.17 -19.98 -9.08
C PHE A 256 5.10 -19.48 -10.20
N THR A 257 6.02 -18.56 -9.91
CA THR A 257 7.02 -18.09 -10.89
C THR A 257 7.89 -19.24 -11.42
N ARG A 258 8.26 -20.20 -10.57
CA ARG A 258 9.02 -21.39 -10.95
C ARG A 258 8.21 -22.29 -11.89
N ASP A 259 6.92 -22.45 -11.61
CA ASP A 259 6.03 -23.28 -12.44
C ASP A 259 5.72 -22.62 -13.80
N LEU A 260 5.61 -21.28 -13.84
CA LEU A 260 5.55 -20.55 -15.10
C LEU A 260 6.78 -20.79 -15.98
N LYS A 261 7.98 -20.73 -15.39
CA LYS A 261 9.24 -21.03 -16.11
C LYS A 261 9.28 -22.47 -16.65
N ARG A 262 8.78 -23.45 -15.89
CA ARG A 262 8.67 -24.84 -16.32
C ARG A 262 7.70 -25.02 -17.49
N SER A 263 6.72 -24.14 -17.58
CA SER A 263 5.69 -24.15 -18.63
C SER A 263 6.02 -23.23 -19.82
N ASP A 264 7.20 -22.59 -19.81
CA ASP A 264 7.63 -21.57 -20.78
C ASP A 264 6.63 -20.40 -20.88
N LEU A 265 6.12 -19.95 -19.74
CA LEU A 265 5.15 -18.87 -19.62
C LEU A 265 5.68 -17.73 -18.76
N ASP A 266 5.17 -16.54 -19.01
CA ASP A 266 5.43 -15.34 -18.22
C ASP A 266 4.22 -14.91 -17.38
N GLY A 267 4.47 -14.03 -16.38
CA GLY A 267 3.43 -13.44 -15.56
C GLY A 267 3.71 -13.48 -14.07
N SER A 268 2.64 -13.45 -13.28
CA SER A 268 2.69 -13.48 -11.81
C SER A 268 1.50 -14.23 -11.25
N LEU A 269 1.54 -14.58 -9.97
CA LEU A 269 0.42 -15.25 -9.29
C LEU A 269 -0.90 -14.45 -9.43
N HIS A 270 -0.84 -13.12 -9.48
CA HIS A 270 -2.03 -12.29 -9.66
C HIS A 270 -2.67 -12.44 -11.05
N CYS A 271 -1.93 -12.94 -12.04
CA CYS A 271 -2.48 -13.24 -13.36
C CYS A 271 -3.53 -14.36 -13.33
N LEU A 272 -3.50 -15.27 -12.34
CA LEU A 272 -4.58 -16.26 -12.15
C LEU A 272 -5.93 -15.57 -11.85
N ARG A 273 -5.91 -14.54 -11.01
CA ARG A 273 -7.09 -13.74 -10.74
C ARG A 273 -7.51 -12.90 -11.96
N HIS A 274 -6.55 -12.37 -12.71
CA HIS A 274 -6.85 -11.72 -13.99
C HIS A 274 -7.51 -12.70 -14.96
N THR A 275 -7.03 -13.95 -15.00
CA THR A 275 -7.62 -15.02 -15.80
C THR A 275 -9.07 -15.30 -15.43
N TYR A 276 -9.36 -15.43 -14.11
CA TYR A 276 -10.74 -15.59 -13.63
C TYR A 276 -11.66 -14.48 -14.13
N CYS A 277 -11.26 -13.22 -13.93
CA CYS A 277 -12.05 -12.08 -14.40
C CYS A 277 -12.22 -12.08 -15.94
N SER A 278 -11.12 -12.35 -16.66
CA SER A 278 -11.12 -12.37 -18.13
C SER A 278 -12.04 -13.47 -18.68
N HIS A 279 -11.96 -14.69 -18.14
CA HIS A 279 -12.80 -15.79 -18.58
C HIS A 279 -14.28 -15.56 -18.29
N LEU A 280 -14.63 -14.95 -17.14
CA LEU A 280 -16.01 -14.57 -16.85
C LEU A 280 -16.54 -13.54 -17.87
N VAL A 281 -15.73 -12.52 -18.17
CA VAL A 281 -16.14 -11.49 -19.15
C VAL A 281 -16.27 -12.08 -20.56
N MET A 282 -15.33 -12.91 -20.99
CA MET A 282 -15.40 -13.61 -22.28
C MET A 282 -16.59 -14.57 -22.37
N ALA A 283 -17.03 -15.14 -21.24
CA ALA A 283 -18.26 -15.94 -21.13
C ALA A 283 -19.54 -15.09 -21.11
N GLY A 284 -19.46 -13.77 -21.27
CA GLY A 284 -20.60 -12.86 -21.30
C GLY A 284 -21.16 -12.48 -19.92
N VAL A 285 -20.47 -12.77 -18.83
CA VAL A 285 -20.91 -12.37 -17.49
C VAL A 285 -20.84 -10.84 -17.36
N PRO A 286 -21.92 -10.17 -16.91
CA PRO A 286 -21.93 -8.72 -16.75
C PRO A 286 -20.78 -8.23 -15.87
N LEU A 287 -20.12 -7.13 -16.26
CA LEU A 287 -18.98 -6.56 -15.53
C LEU A 287 -19.27 -6.28 -14.05
N ARG A 288 -20.52 -5.90 -13.74
CA ARG A 288 -20.92 -5.68 -12.33
C ARG A 288 -20.90 -6.98 -11.51
N THR A 289 -21.35 -8.08 -12.10
CA THR A 289 -21.27 -9.42 -11.48
C THR A 289 -19.80 -9.84 -11.29
N VAL A 290 -18.96 -9.64 -12.31
CA VAL A 290 -17.52 -9.88 -12.19
C VAL A 290 -16.88 -9.04 -11.08
N GLN A 291 -17.28 -7.76 -10.94
CA GLN A 291 -16.82 -6.90 -9.85
C GLN A 291 -17.13 -7.51 -8.47
N VAL A 292 -18.36 -7.98 -8.28
CA VAL A 292 -18.81 -8.57 -7.01
C VAL A 292 -18.05 -9.87 -6.73
N LEU A 293 -18.00 -10.79 -7.67
CA LEU A 293 -17.31 -12.08 -7.54
C LEU A 293 -15.82 -11.90 -7.24
N ALA A 294 -15.16 -11.02 -7.97
CA ALA A 294 -13.76 -10.69 -7.72
C ALA A 294 -13.56 -9.88 -6.41
N GLY A 295 -14.58 -9.18 -5.89
CA GLY A 295 -14.44 -8.29 -4.74
C GLY A 295 -13.57 -7.07 -5.05
N HIS A 296 -13.79 -6.41 -6.20
CA HIS A 296 -13.15 -5.16 -6.55
C HIS A 296 -13.87 -3.99 -5.88
N ALA A 297 -13.17 -3.24 -5.03
CA ALA A 297 -13.74 -2.07 -4.34
C ALA A 297 -14.18 -0.96 -5.32
N SER A 298 -13.46 -0.80 -6.44
CA SER A 298 -13.77 0.17 -7.49
C SER A 298 -14.14 -0.54 -8.80
N PHE A 299 -15.18 -0.06 -9.46
CA PHE A 299 -15.61 -0.54 -10.78
C PHE A 299 -14.52 -0.34 -11.86
N VAL A 300 -13.76 0.74 -11.78
CA VAL A 300 -12.62 1.04 -12.67
C VAL A 300 -11.61 -0.13 -12.74
N THR A 301 -11.47 -0.89 -11.65
CA THR A 301 -10.60 -2.09 -11.64
C THR A 301 -11.16 -3.18 -12.54
N THR A 302 -12.48 -3.34 -12.63
CA THR A 302 -13.16 -4.35 -13.45
C THR A 302 -13.29 -3.88 -14.91
N GLU A 303 -13.47 -2.60 -15.14
CA GLU A 303 -13.58 -1.98 -16.46
C GLU A 303 -12.37 -2.30 -17.36
N ARG A 304 -11.21 -2.59 -16.77
CA ARG A 304 -9.99 -3.03 -17.49
C ARG A 304 -10.19 -4.31 -18.32
N TYR A 305 -11.21 -5.09 -18.04
CA TYR A 305 -11.56 -6.31 -18.78
C TYR A 305 -12.68 -6.11 -19.82
N ALA A 306 -13.28 -4.92 -19.89
CA ALA A 306 -14.43 -4.65 -20.76
C ALA A 306 -14.15 -4.95 -22.25
N HIS A 307 -12.91 -4.74 -22.68
CA HIS A 307 -12.48 -5.04 -24.06
C HIS A 307 -12.51 -6.53 -24.42
N LEU A 308 -12.65 -7.44 -23.45
CA LEU A 308 -12.76 -8.89 -23.66
C LEU A 308 -14.20 -9.37 -23.76
N ALA A 309 -15.18 -8.49 -23.52
CA ALA A 309 -16.59 -8.84 -23.64
C ALA A 309 -16.91 -9.25 -25.10
N PRO A 310 -17.74 -10.28 -25.30
CA PRO A 310 -18.26 -10.59 -26.62
C PRO A 310 -18.89 -9.35 -27.24
N ASP A 311 -18.87 -9.24 -28.56
CA ASP A 311 -19.31 -8.03 -29.28
C ASP A 311 -20.84 -7.85 -29.22
N HIS A 312 -21.33 -7.62 -28.00
CA HIS A 312 -22.75 -7.32 -27.75
C HIS A 312 -23.16 -5.96 -28.31
N LEU A 313 -22.20 -5.07 -28.61
CA LEU A 313 -22.48 -3.76 -29.20
C LEU A 313 -23.12 -3.92 -30.58
N ARG A 314 -22.57 -4.85 -31.41
CA ARG A 314 -23.13 -5.13 -32.71
C ARG A 314 -24.51 -5.80 -32.64
N ALA A 315 -24.66 -6.77 -31.73
CA ALA A 315 -25.95 -7.42 -31.50
C ALA A 315 -27.01 -6.43 -30.96
N ALA A 316 -26.64 -5.57 -30.01
CA ALA A 316 -27.51 -4.57 -29.49
C ALA A 316 -27.89 -3.49 -30.52
N ALA A 317 -26.95 -3.07 -31.38
CA ALA A 317 -27.23 -2.10 -32.45
C ALA A 317 -28.14 -2.67 -33.55
N ILE A 318 -28.11 -3.98 -33.78
CA ILE A 318 -28.96 -4.67 -34.80
C ILE A 318 -30.37 -4.93 -34.20
N SER A 319 -30.54 -4.95 -32.89
CA SER A 319 -31.83 -5.24 -32.23
C SER A 319 -32.75 -4.01 -32.10
N ILE A 320 -32.32 -2.83 -32.53
CA ILE A 320 -33.06 -1.59 -32.60
C ILE A 320 -33.58 -1.38 -34.03
#